data_c17381d29b604100b5fb16593ca33152
#
_entry.id   c17381d29b604100b5fb16593ca33152
#
_cell.length_a   1.000
_cell.length_b   1.000
_cell.length_c   1.000
_cell.angle_alpha   90.00
_cell.angle_beta   90.00
_cell.angle_gamma   90.00
#
_symmetry.space_group_name_H-M   'P 1'
#
loop_
_entity.id
_entity.type
_entity.pdbx_description
1 polymer ?
#
loop_
_entity_poly.entity_id
_entity_poly.type
_entity_poly.pdbx_seq_one_letter_code
_entity_poly.pdbx_strand_id
1 'polypeptide(L)'
;KTKMDSKDSKLQFEKGIYLGERKNDFKNFLNKIFENAKLQKEHINFLLNKENFIRFSNAFTCETVDVKNNYEYSEHIGDGFFNAFLVSYIYRKFPKFQSSECVKIVARLKINYVSKNELAKIAEDNGFWNYISADISTRQTKKKKLLEDTLEAFIGTVVQIMNEFKDEYILKYNLRIGYPIAEKILEYFFEKVVFSFKYEDLYDSITRLKELRDMLPKEIGTLETRFERKEQLVTCQIVRTVNAVYQTKQDGTSDFNKIVRGTGKQNVIAVSVASIQPDAEQKASEIAIEALRKEGLVKHPPRIYSNLNDNEAEKKNKKETTMKDVLR
;
A
#
# COMPACT_ATOMS: atom_id res chain seq x y z
N LYS A 1 -10.18 -24.88 -15.63
CA LYS A 1 -10.30 -24.33 -17.01
C LYS A 1 -11.77 -24.28 -17.37
N THR A 2 -12.45 -23.23 -16.94
CA THR A 2 -13.83 -22.92 -17.35
C THR A 2 -13.72 -22.09 -18.62
N LYS A 3 -14.27 -22.60 -19.72
CA LYS A 3 -14.38 -21.86 -20.97
C LYS A 3 -15.31 -20.68 -20.73
N MET A 4 -14.80 -19.46 -20.77
CA MET A 4 -15.60 -18.25 -20.91
C MET A 4 -16.29 -18.30 -22.27
N ASP A 5 -17.60 -18.11 -22.29
CA ASP A 5 -18.41 -18.09 -23.50
C ASP A 5 -17.93 -16.99 -24.44
N SER A 6 -17.56 -17.42 -25.64
CA SER A 6 -16.86 -16.61 -26.65
C SER A 6 -17.72 -15.53 -27.33
N LYS A 7 -18.98 -15.36 -26.97
CA LYS A 7 -19.88 -14.36 -27.57
C LYS A 7 -19.92 -13.03 -26.81
N ASP A 8 -19.82 -13.05 -25.48
CA ASP A 8 -19.82 -11.82 -24.66
C ASP A 8 -18.49 -11.08 -24.69
N SER A 9 -17.38 -11.79 -24.90
CA SER A 9 -16.06 -11.18 -25.00
C SER A 9 -15.85 -10.31 -26.24
N LYS A 10 -16.59 -10.54 -27.34
CA LYS A 10 -16.44 -9.77 -28.59
C LYS A 10 -17.12 -8.40 -28.58
N LEU A 11 -18.18 -8.22 -27.78
CA LEU A 11 -18.90 -6.95 -27.68
C LEU A 11 -18.23 -5.93 -26.75
N GLN A 12 -17.35 -6.37 -25.86
CA GLN A 12 -16.66 -5.52 -24.87
C GLN A 12 -15.39 -4.83 -25.40
N PHE A 13 -14.90 -5.21 -26.59
CA PHE A 13 -13.65 -4.72 -27.16
C PHE A 13 -13.82 -3.91 -28.45
N GLU A 14 -14.78 -3.00 -28.49
CA GLU A 14 -14.87 -2.10 -29.63
C GLU A 14 -13.72 -1.08 -29.59
N LYS A 15 -12.97 -0.99 -30.69
CA LYS A 15 -11.93 0.01 -30.93
C LYS A 15 -10.73 0.01 -29.94
N GLY A 16 -10.34 -1.15 -29.41
CA GLY A 16 -9.19 -1.21 -28.48
C GLY A 16 -9.49 -0.70 -27.07
N ILE A 17 -10.75 -0.56 -26.71
CA ILE A 17 -11.23 -0.12 -25.41
C ILE A 17 -11.99 -1.27 -24.74
N TYR A 18 -11.71 -1.54 -23.47
CA TYR A 18 -12.54 -2.36 -22.61
C TYR A 18 -13.52 -1.48 -21.86
N LEU A 19 -14.77 -1.67 -22.08
CA LEU A 19 -15.86 -1.03 -21.32
C LEU A 19 -16.27 -1.96 -20.18
N GLY A 20 -15.99 -1.56 -18.94
CA GLY A 20 -16.44 -2.31 -17.77
C GLY A 20 -17.95 -2.41 -17.69
N GLU A 21 -18.43 -3.42 -16.97
CA GLU A 21 -19.87 -3.59 -16.72
C GLU A 21 -20.51 -2.34 -16.09
N ARG A 22 -21.67 -1.91 -16.59
CA ARG A 22 -22.35 -0.68 -16.17
C ARG A 22 -23.86 -0.84 -15.95
N LYS A 23 -24.37 -2.06 -16.11
CA LYS A 23 -25.80 -2.37 -15.97
C LYS A 23 -26.12 -2.86 -14.55
N ASN A 24 -27.06 -3.78 -14.46
CA ASN A 24 -27.52 -4.34 -13.20
C ASN A 24 -26.39 -5.00 -12.39
N ASP A 25 -25.44 -5.64 -13.04
CA ASP A 25 -24.32 -6.31 -12.36
C ASP A 25 -23.41 -5.31 -11.63
N PHE A 26 -23.15 -4.15 -12.25
CA PHE A 26 -22.42 -3.07 -11.59
C PHE A 26 -23.21 -2.49 -10.40
N LYS A 27 -24.51 -2.30 -10.56
CA LYS A 27 -25.37 -1.83 -9.47
C LYS A 27 -25.41 -2.83 -8.31
N ASN A 28 -25.51 -4.12 -8.60
CA ASN A 28 -25.48 -5.19 -7.62
C ASN A 28 -24.11 -5.27 -6.91
N PHE A 29 -23.03 -5.09 -7.64
CA PHE A 29 -21.66 -5.01 -7.09
C PHE A 29 -21.55 -3.88 -6.07
N LEU A 30 -21.95 -2.66 -6.41
CA LEU A 30 -21.93 -1.52 -5.51
C LEU A 30 -22.83 -1.76 -4.28
N ASN A 31 -24.06 -2.23 -4.51
CA ASN A 31 -25.01 -2.54 -3.44
C ASN A 31 -24.42 -3.53 -2.43
N LYS A 32 -23.78 -4.60 -2.91
CA LYS A 32 -23.14 -5.60 -2.07
C LYS A 32 -22.03 -5.01 -1.18
N ILE A 33 -21.22 -4.09 -1.71
CA ILE A 33 -20.19 -3.38 -0.91
C ILE A 33 -20.87 -2.58 0.20
N PHE A 34 -21.92 -1.81 -0.12
CA PHE A 34 -22.61 -0.96 0.84
C PHE A 34 -23.33 -1.75 1.92
N GLU A 35 -23.98 -2.86 1.56
CA GLU A 35 -24.60 -3.78 2.52
C GLU A 35 -23.58 -4.44 3.44
N ASN A 36 -22.46 -4.91 2.89
CA ASN A 36 -21.37 -5.49 3.67
C ASN A 36 -20.71 -4.47 4.63
N ALA A 37 -20.65 -3.21 4.22
CA ALA A 37 -20.22 -2.10 5.08
C ALA A 37 -21.30 -1.67 6.09
N LYS A 38 -22.45 -2.36 6.12
CA LYS A 38 -23.58 -2.11 7.04
C LYS A 38 -24.10 -0.66 6.98
N LEU A 39 -24.18 -0.11 5.77
CA LEU A 39 -24.80 1.19 5.58
C LEU A 39 -26.33 1.12 5.76
N GLN A 40 -26.94 2.21 6.18
CA GLN A 40 -28.39 2.31 6.29
C GLN A 40 -29.02 2.26 4.90
N LYS A 41 -30.21 1.68 4.80
CA LYS A 41 -30.92 1.48 3.53
C LYS A 41 -31.18 2.79 2.78
N GLU A 42 -31.46 3.86 3.50
CA GLU A 42 -31.68 5.19 2.91
C GLU A 42 -30.39 5.74 2.27
N HIS A 43 -29.21 5.56 2.93
CA HIS A 43 -27.92 5.94 2.36
C HIS A 43 -27.63 5.14 1.10
N ILE A 44 -27.89 3.83 1.10
CA ILE A 44 -27.70 2.96 -0.07
C ILE A 44 -28.62 3.42 -1.23
N ASN A 45 -29.88 3.70 -0.94
CA ASN A 45 -30.83 4.17 -1.95
C ASN A 45 -30.39 5.52 -2.55
N PHE A 46 -29.85 6.42 -1.73
CA PHE A 46 -29.32 7.70 -2.20
C PHE A 46 -28.06 7.52 -3.04
N LEU A 47 -27.11 6.71 -2.59
CA LEU A 47 -25.89 6.39 -3.33
C LEU A 47 -26.18 5.75 -4.69
N LEU A 48 -27.22 4.89 -4.78
CA LEU A 48 -27.56 4.13 -5.99
C LEU A 48 -28.73 4.72 -6.78
N ASN A 49 -29.14 5.97 -6.52
CA ASN A 49 -30.11 6.66 -7.37
C ASN A 49 -29.52 6.88 -8.78
N LYS A 50 -30.36 7.22 -9.74
CA LYS A 50 -29.98 7.33 -11.16
C LYS A 50 -28.81 8.31 -11.41
N GLU A 51 -28.82 9.45 -10.75
CA GLU A 51 -27.83 10.50 -10.91
C GLU A 51 -26.47 10.08 -10.30
N ASN A 52 -26.49 9.61 -9.06
CA ASN A 52 -25.30 9.18 -8.35
C ASN A 52 -24.68 7.92 -8.96
N PHE A 53 -25.50 7.03 -9.55
CA PHE A 53 -25.00 5.87 -10.27
C PHE A 53 -24.13 6.25 -11.48
N ILE A 54 -24.43 7.37 -12.15
CA ILE A 54 -23.57 7.91 -13.23
C ILE A 54 -22.23 8.34 -12.67
N ARG A 55 -22.20 8.97 -11.49
CA ARG A 55 -20.95 9.39 -10.82
C ARG A 55 -20.06 8.19 -10.48
N PHE A 56 -20.65 7.09 -10.01
CA PHE A 56 -19.90 5.83 -9.85
C PHE A 56 -19.40 5.26 -11.18
N SER A 57 -20.19 5.37 -12.26
CA SER A 57 -19.72 4.95 -13.58
C SER A 57 -18.47 5.74 -14.01
N ASN A 58 -18.45 7.05 -13.75
CA ASN A 58 -17.29 7.90 -14.01
C ASN A 58 -16.07 7.51 -13.13
N ALA A 59 -16.31 7.20 -11.85
CA ALA A 59 -15.25 6.74 -10.92
C ALA A 59 -14.59 5.41 -11.33
N PHE A 60 -15.22 4.65 -12.22
CA PHE A 60 -14.67 3.41 -12.79
C PHE A 60 -14.22 3.58 -14.24
N THR A 61 -14.09 4.79 -14.74
CA THR A 61 -13.70 5.10 -16.11
C THR A 61 -12.36 5.83 -16.14
N CYS A 62 -11.37 5.26 -16.84
CA CYS A 62 -10.06 5.87 -17.05
C CYS A 62 -10.17 7.04 -18.06
N GLU A 63 -9.31 8.05 -17.92
CA GLU A 63 -9.20 9.18 -18.85
C GLU A 63 -8.97 8.75 -20.31
N THR A 64 -8.35 7.58 -20.52
CA THR A 64 -8.13 7.02 -21.86
C THR A 64 -9.42 6.62 -22.58
N VAL A 65 -10.53 6.49 -21.84
CA VAL A 65 -11.86 6.18 -22.36
C VAL A 65 -12.74 7.41 -22.47
N ASP A 66 -12.74 8.26 -21.43
CA ASP A 66 -13.48 9.54 -21.44
C ASP A 66 -12.64 10.61 -20.73
N VAL A 67 -12.17 11.59 -21.50
CA VAL A 67 -11.32 12.69 -21.01
C VAL A 67 -12.05 13.61 -20.03
N LYS A 68 -13.38 13.68 -20.08
CA LYS A 68 -14.20 14.58 -19.26
C LYS A 68 -14.85 13.90 -18.05
N ASN A 69 -15.36 12.70 -18.27
CA ASN A 69 -16.14 11.96 -17.27
C ASN A 69 -15.35 10.71 -16.82
N ASN A 70 -14.32 10.93 -16.03
CA ASN A 70 -13.40 9.90 -15.56
C ASN A 70 -13.15 10.00 -14.06
N TYR A 71 -12.27 9.17 -13.54
CA TYR A 71 -12.01 9.01 -12.12
C TYR A 71 -11.07 10.05 -11.49
N GLU A 72 -10.27 10.79 -12.26
CA GLU A 72 -9.14 11.60 -11.78
C GLU A 72 -9.49 12.54 -10.61
N TYR A 73 -10.61 13.29 -10.71
CA TYR A 73 -10.99 14.22 -9.66
C TYR A 73 -11.41 13.51 -8.37
N SER A 74 -12.16 12.41 -8.49
CA SER A 74 -12.62 11.63 -7.33
C SER A 74 -11.47 10.83 -6.70
N GLU A 75 -10.51 10.35 -7.49
CA GLU A 75 -9.26 9.74 -7.05
C GLU A 75 -8.52 10.69 -6.10
N HIS A 76 -8.30 11.92 -6.52
CA HIS A 76 -7.57 12.91 -5.72
C HIS A 76 -8.23 13.17 -4.34
N ILE A 77 -9.57 13.16 -4.26
CA ILE A 77 -10.29 13.26 -2.99
C ILE A 77 -10.08 12.00 -2.15
N GLY A 78 -10.15 10.84 -2.78
CA GLY A 78 -10.00 9.54 -2.12
C GLY A 78 -8.61 9.33 -1.54
N ASP A 79 -7.54 9.64 -2.31
CA ASP A 79 -6.15 9.57 -1.83
C ASP A 79 -5.96 10.37 -0.52
N GLY A 80 -6.43 11.63 -0.52
CA GLY A 80 -6.39 12.45 0.70
C GLY A 80 -7.12 11.78 1.88
N PHE A 81 -8.26 11.15 1.62
CA PHE A 81 -9.04 10.49 2.65
C PHE A 81 -8.41 9.20 3.16
N PHE A 82 -7.84 8.34 2.29
CA PHE A 82 -7.15 7.12 2.71
C PHE A 82 -6.04 7.40 3.72
N ASN A 83 -5.26 8.46 3.48
CA ASN A 83 -4.18 8.87 4.36
C ASN A 83 -4.68 9.24 5.77
N ALA A 84 -5.77 9.99 5.88
CA ALA A 84 -6.38 10.38 7.14
C ALA A 84 -7.07 9.17 7.83
N PHE A 85 -7.81 8.39 7.04
CA PHE A 85 -8.52 7.20 7.52
C PHE A 85 -7.57 6.22 8.21
N LEU A 86 -6.46 5.84 7.57
CA LEU A 86 -5.61 4.78 8.13
C LEU A 86 -4.98 5.17 9.46
N VAL A 87 -4.56 6.43 9.62
CA VAL A 87 -4.04 6.94 10.90
C VAL A 87 -5.12 6.86 11.98
N SER A 88 -6.34 7.31 11.68
CA SER A 88 -7.49 7.25 12.60
C SER A 88 -7.88 5.81 12.93
N TYR A 89 -7.91 4.92 11.93
CA TYR A 89 -8.22 3.50 12.08
C TYR A 89 -7.22 2.79 13.00
N ILE A 90 -5.91 3.00 12.78
CA ILE A 90 -4.85 2.44 13.63
C ILE A 90 -5.00 2.95 15.07
N TYR A 91 -5.24 4.24 15.26
CA TYR A 91 -5.45 4.85 16.58
C TYR A 91 -6.60 4.17 17.34
N ARG A 92 -7.74 3.93 16.68
CA ARG A 92 -8.91 3.29 17.32
C ARG A 92 -8.72 1.79 17.52
N LYS A 93 -8.20 1.08 16.52
CA LYS A 93 -8.10 -0.38 16.53
C LYS A 93 -6.98 -0.90 17.43
N PHE A 94 -5.92 -0.12 17.58
CA PHE A 94 -4.71 -0.53 18.30
C PHE A 94 -4.31 0.53 19.34
N PRO A 95 -4.94 0.56 20.54
CA PRO A 95 -4.66 1.57 21.57
C PRO A 95 -3.18 1.67 21.97
N LYS A 96 -2.42 0.61 21.78
CA LYS A 96 -0.96 0.58 22.04
C LYS A 96 -0.15 1.58 21.21
N PHE A 97 -0.73 2.09 20.10
CA PHE A 97 -0.07 3.09 19.25
C PHE A 97 -0.41 4.55 19.61
N GLN A 98 -1.20 4.77 20.67
CA GLN A 98 -1.65 6.10 21.08
C GLN A 98 -0.58 6.85 21.91
N SER A 99 0.70 6.67 21.60
CA SER A 99 1.80 7.38 22.26
C SER A 99 2.67 8.11 21.23
N SER A 100 3.35 9.17 21.67
CA SER A 100 4.28 9.94 20.83
C SER A 100 5.43 9.09 20.29
N GLU A 101 5.86 8.07 21.04
CA GLU A 101 6.91 7.14 20.62
C GLU A 101 6.50 6.29 19.41
N CYS A 102 5.20 6.03 19.25
CA CYS A 102 4.65 5.22 18.17
C CYS A 102 4.44 6.00 16.85
N VAL A 103 4.57 7.32 16.82
CA VAL A 103 4.28 8.14 15.63
C VAL A 103 5.05 7.66 14.40
N LYS A 104 6.34 7.29 14.55
CA LYS A 104 7.14 6.75 13.43
C LYS A 104 6.62 5.42 12.92
N ILE A 105 6.11 4.56 13.81
CA ILE A 105 5.54 3.27 13.45
C ILE A 105 4.22 3.47 12.70
N VAL A 106 3.34 4.34 13.20
CA VAL A 106 2.08 4.69 12.54
C VAL A 106 2.34 5.29 11.15
N ALA A 107 3.34 6.16 11.02
CA ALA A 107 3.74 6.71 9.72
C ALA A 107 4.20 5.61 8.74
N ARG A 108 4.96 4.60 9.21
CA ARG A 108 5.38 3.47 8.39
C ARG A 108 4.21 2.55 8.02
N LEU A 109 3.31 2.27 8.96
CA LEU A 109 2.06 1.55 8.67
C LEU A 109 1.26 2.26 7.59
N LYS A 110 1.11 3.59 7.69
CA LYS A 110 0.43 4.40 6.67
C LYS A 110 1.09 4.21 5.29
N ILE A 111 2.40 4.37 5.18
CA ILE A 111 3.12 4.22 3.91
C ILE A 111 2.92 2.82 3.30
N ASN A 112 2.95 1.77 4.11
CA ASN A 112 2.86 0.40 3.62
C ASN A 112 1.43 0.02 3.23
N TYR A 113 0.43 0.37 4.05
CA TYR A 113 -0.96 -0.08 3.88
C TYR A 113 -1.83 0.88 3.06
N VAL A 114 -1.35 2.10 2.76
CA VAL A 114 -1.91 3.01 1.74
C VAL A 114 -0.99 3.02 0.50
N SER A 115 -0.20 1.98 0.30
CA SER A 115 0.63 1.85 -0.90
C SER A 115 -0.19 1.35 -2.08
N LYS A 116 0.25 1.71 -3.28
CA LYS A 116 -0.29 1.22 -4.55
C LYS A 116 -0.54 -0.30 -4.56
N ASN A 117 0.40 -1.08 -4.05
CA ASN A 117 0.29 -2.54 -4.06
C ASN A 117 -0.84 -3.04 -3.15
N GLU A 118 -0.98 -2.47 -1.96
CA GLU A 118 -2.02 -2.88 -1.00
C GLU A 118 -3.40 -2.38 -1.43
N LEU A 119 -3.53 -1.14 -1.89
CA LEU A 119 -4.81 -0.62 -2.39
C LEU A 119 -5.26 -1.39 -3.65
N ALA A 120 -4.35 -1.67 -4.59
CA ALA A 120 -4.67 -2.49 -5.75
C ALA A 120 -5.12 -3.90 -5.36
N LYS A 121 -4.50 -4.51 -4.34
CA LYS A 121 -4.91 -5.81 -3.82
C LYS A 121 -6.30 -5.76 -3.18
N ILE A 122 -6.58 -4.76 -2.36
CA ILE A 122 -7.92 -4.56 -1.77
C ILE A 122 -8.97 -4.42 -2.87
N ALA A 123 -8.71 -3.62 -3.91
CA ALA A 123 -9.62 -3.45 -5.05
C ALA A 123 -9.83 -4.77 -5.81
N GLU A 124 -8.77 -5.53 -6.06
CA GLU A 124 -8.83 -6.81 -6.78
C GLU A 124 -9.61 -7.86 -5.96
N ASP A 125 -9.31 -8.01 -4.67
CA ASP A 125 -9.98 -8.95 -3.75
C ASP A 125 -11.48 -8.65 -3.58
N ASN A 126 -11.89 -7.39 -3.79
CA ASN A 126 -13.29 -6.97 -3.76
C ASN A 126 -13.94 -6.91 -5.15
N GLY A 127 -13.27 -7.37 -6.23
CA GLY A 127 -13.86 -7.58 -7.54
C GLY A 127 -13.97 -6.34 -8.44
N PHE A 128 -13.23 -5.27 -8.18
CA PHE A 128 -13.27 -4.02 -8.94
C PHE A 128 -12.90 -4.19 -10.42
N TRP A 129 -11.98 -5.12 -10.73
CA TRP A 129 -11.34 -5.24 -12.05
C TRP A 129 -12.32 -5.37 -13.22
N ASN A 130 -13.41 -6.08 -13.05
CA ASN A 130 -14.41 -6.31 -14.11
C ASN A 130 -15.21 -5.06 -14.50
N TYR A 131 -15.18 -4.05 -13.63
CA TYR A 131 -15.97 -2.83 -13.79
C TYR A 131 -15.14 -1.63 -14.27
N ILE A 132 -13.81 -1.76 -14.35
CA ILE A 132 -12.91 -0.67 -14.76
C ILE A 132 -12.87 -0.56 -16.29
N SER A 133 -13.27 0.59 -16.83
CA SER A 133 -13.14 0.93 -18.25
C SER A 133 -11.79 1.58 -18.51
N ALA A 134 -11.01 1.03 -19.42
CA ALA A 134 -9.74 1.59 -19.90
C ALA A 134 -9.38 1.00 -21.26
N ASP A 135 -8.44 1.61 -21.98
CA ASP A 135 -7.89 1.00 -23.18
C ASP A 135 -7.11 -0.30 -22.86
N ILE A 136 -7.01 -1.17 -23.87
CA ILE A 136 -6.41 -2.50 -23.70
C ILE A 136 -4.94 -2.41 -23.29
N SER A 137 -4.18 -1.47 -23.85
CA SER A 137 -2.76 -1.28 -23.53
C SER A 137 -2.57 -0.90 -22.07
N THR A 138 -3.35 0.06 -21.57
CA THR A 138 -3.34 0.47 -20.16
C THR A 138 -3.78 -0.66 -19.24
N ARG A 139 -4.81 -1.44 -19.61
CA ARG A 139 -5.23 -2.62 -18.82
C ARG A 139 -4.13 -3.67 -18.71
N GLN A 140 -3.38 -3.91 -19.80
CA GLN A 140 -2.31 -4.91 -19.81
C GLN A 140 -1.06 -4.46 -19.03
N THR A 141 -0.73 -3.18 -19.09
CA THR A 141 0.54 -2.66 -18.56
C THR A 141 0.42 -2.00 -17.19
N LYS A 142 -0.77 -1.46 -16.84
CA LYS A 142 -0.98 -0.64 -15.63
C LYS A 142 -2.07 -1.17 -14.70
N LYS A 143 -2.29 -2.50 -14.65
CA LYS A 143 -3.35 -3.12 -13.84
C LYS A 143 -3.39 -2.62 -12.40
N LYS A 144 -2.23 -2.59 -11.71
CA LYS A 144 -2.15 -2.15 -10.31
C LYS A 144 -2.54 -0.68 -10.15
N LYS A 145 -2.09 0.19 -11.07
CA LYS A 145 -2.46 1.60 -11.04
C LYS A 145 -3.97 1.77 -11.23
N LEU A 146 -4.56 1.12 -12.23
CA LEU A 146 -6.01 1.21 -12.46
C LEU A 146 -6.85 0.74 -11.27
N LEU A 147 -6.41 -0.30 -10.56
CA LEU A 147 -7.09 -0.82 -9.37
C LEU A 147 -6.99 0.16 -8.19
N GLU A 148 -5.80 0.73 -7.95
CA GLU A 148 -5.55 1.75 -6.92
C GLU A 148 -6.41 2.99 -7.20
N ASP A 149 -6.22 3.63 -8.37
CA ASP A 149 -6.90 4.87 -8.76
C ASP A 149 -8.44 4.70 -8.67
N THR A 150 -8.97 3.56 -9.13
CA THR A 150 -10.41 3.29 -9.08
C THR A 150 -10.92 3.09 -7.65
N LEU A 151 -10.16 2.47 -6.76
CA LEU A 151 -10.54 2.30 -5.36
C LEU A 151 -10.58 3.67 -4.66
N GLU A 152 -9.59 4.50 -4.90
CA GLU A 152 -9.54 5.86 -4.37
C GLU A 152 -10.70 6.69 -4.92
N ALA A 153 -10.93 6.65 -6.24
CA ALA A 153 -12.04 7.34 -6.87
C ALA A 153 -13.42 6.87 -6.36
N PHE A 154 -13.59 5.58 -6.12
CA PHE A 154 -14.81 5.04 -5.53
C PHE A 154 -15.08 5.66 -4.16
N ILE A 155 -14.08 5.71 -3.29
CA ILE A 155 -14.19 6.31 -1.96
C ILE A 155 -14.42 7.83 -2.07
N GLY A 156 -13.67 8.52 -2.92
CA GLY A 156 -13.88 9.95 -3.18
C GLY A 156 -15.29 10.28 -3.67
N THR A 157 -15.85 9.43 -4.54
CA THR A 157 -17.23 9.55 -5.03
C THR A 157 -18.25 9.35 -3.92
N VAL A 158 -18.04 8.37 -3.02
CA VAL A 158 -18.90 8.19 -1.83
C VAL A 158 -18.89 9.44 -0.96
N VAL A 159 -17.69 10.00 -0.70
CA VAL A 159 -17.55 11.24 0.09
C VAL A 159 -18.33 12.39 -0.53
N GLN A 160 -18.17 12.61 -1.83
CA GLN A 160 -18.86 13.68 -2.55
C GLN A 160 -20.38 13.53 -2.49
N ILE A 161 -20.89 12.35 -2.84
CA ILE A 161 -22.33 12.07 -2.86
C ILE A 161 -22.94 12.22 -1.46
N MET A 162 -22.34 11.61 -0.46
CA MET A 162 -22.89 11.62 0.89
C MET A 162 -22.77 12.97 1.59
N ASN A 163 -21.91 13.87 1.14
CA ASN A 163 -21.92 15.27 1.56
C ASN A 163 -23.11 16.08 1.01
N GLU A 164 -23.76 15.57 -0.03
CA GLU A 164 -24.99 16.15 -0.63
C GLU A 164 -26.27 15.56 0.00
N PHE A 165 -26.15 14.42 0.70
CA PHE A 165 -27.30 13.81 1.39
C PHE A 165 -27.88 14.76 2.45
N LYS A 166 -29.19 14.86 2.52
CA LYS A 166 -29.93 15.72 3.42
C LYS A 166 -31.06 14.95 4.09
N ASP A 167 -31.07 14.99 5.39
CA ASP A 167 -32.19 14.63 6.23
C ASP A 167 -32.46 15.76 7.23
N GLU A 168 -33.46 15.61 8.06
CA GLU A 168 -33.86 16.64 9.04
C GLU A 168 -32.73 16.96 10.04
N TYR A 169 -32.04 15.92 10.51
CA TYR A 169 -30.95 16.08 11.48
C TYR A 169 -29.71 16.74 10.85
N ILE A 170 -29.32 16.30 9.66
CA ILE A 170 -28.19 16.85 8.91
C ILE A 170 -28.44 18.33 8.59
N LEU A 171 -29.64 18.67 8.16
CA LEU A 171 -30.01 20.07 7.89
C LEU A 171 -29.99 20.92 9.16
N LYS A 172 -30.57 20.40 10.25
CA LYS A 172 -30.62 21.11 11.54
C LYS A 172 -29.25 21.48 12.08
N TYR A 173 -28.26 20.59 11.94
CA TYR A 173 -26.94 20.77 12.50
C TYR A 173 -25.87 21.13 11.45
N ASN A 174 -26.27 21.36 10.19
CA ASN A 174 -25.38 21.66 9.07
C ASN A 174 -24.21 20.69 8.93
N LEU A 175 -24.49 19.41 9.03
CA LEU A 175 -23.49 18.34 9.00
C LEU A 175 -23.14 17.92 7.56
N ARG A 176 -21.97 17.28 7.45
CA ARG A 176 -21.53 16.56 6.25
C ARG A 176 -21.16 15.15 6.65
N ILE A 177 -21.78 14.14 6.01
CA ILE A 177 -21.62 12.74 6.42
C ILE A 177 -20.81 11.90 5.43
N GLY A 178 -20.24 12.51 4.40
CA GLY A 178 -19.46 11.80 3.40
C GLY A 178 -18.27 11.04 4.00
N TYR A 179 -17.50 11.69 4.86
CA TYR A 179 -16.37 11.05 5.54
C TYR A 179 -16.79 9.90 6.46
N PRO A 180 -17.74 10.03 7.38
CA PRO A 180 -18.22 8.92 8.21
C PRO A 180 -18.76 7.74 7.43
N ILE A 181 -19.45 7.97 6.30
CA ILE A 181 -19.95 6.89 5.45
C ILE A 181 -18.82 6.19 4.70
N ALA A 182 -17.87 6.94 4.12
CA ALA A 182 -16.70 6.38 3.47
C ALA A 182 -15.83 5.60 4.46
N GLU A 183 -15.70 6.08 5.71
CA GLU A 183 -14.97 5.39 6.78
C GLU A 183 -15.53 4.00 7.07
N LYS A 184 -16.85 3.83 7.15
CA LYS A 184 -17.49 2.51 7.32
C LYS A 184 -17.15 1.54 6.18
N ILE A 185 -17.09 2.04 4.94
CA ILE A 185 -16.72 1.22 3.78
C ILE A 185 -15.25 0.81 3.87
N LEU A 186 -14.38 1.74 4.23
CA LEU A 186 -12.95 1.43 4.41
C LEU A 186 -12.72 0.47 5.58
N GLU A 187 -13.44 0.61 6.69
CA GLU A 187 -13.39 -0.35 7.79
C GLU A 187 -13.73 -1.77 7.32
N TYR A 188 -14.77 -1.93 6.49
CA TYR A 188 -15.10 -3.22 5.88
C TYR A 188 -13.97 -3.76 5.01
N PHE A 189 -13.34 -2.93 4.17
CA PHE A 189 -12.22 -3.36 3.33
C PHE A 189 -10.98 -3.75 4.17
N PHE A 190 -10.66 -2.97 5.19
CA PHE A 190 -9.50 -3.19 6.06
C PHE A 190 -9.72 -4.23 7.15
N GLU A 191 -10.94 -4.73 7.36
CA GLU A 191 -11.22 -5.80 8.34
C GLU A 191 -10.44 -7.09 8.03
N LYS A 192 -10.24 -7.36 6.74
CA LYS A 192 -9.50 -8.54 6.24
C LYS A 192 -7.99 -8.33 6.13
N VAL A 193 -7.54 -7.08 6.27
CA VAL A 193 -6.11 -6.75 6.17
C VAL A 193 -5.39 -7.16 7.44
N VAL A 194 -4.37 -7.99 7.29
CA VAL A 194 -3.51 -8.41 8.40
C VAL A 194 -2.37 -7.41 8.55
N PHE A 195 -2.37 -6.66 9.64
CA PHE A 195 -1.30 -5.71 9.95
C PHE A 195 -0.10 -6.42 10.56
N SER A 196 1.08 -6.25 9.96
CA SER A 196 2.34 -6.63 10.59
C SER A 196 2.96 -5.42 11.30
N PHE A 197 3.41 -5.64 12.53
CA PHE A 197 4.12 -4.63 13.33
C PHE A 197 5.60 -4.96 13.50
N LYS A 198 6.11 -5.96 12.77
CA LYS A 198 7.51 -6.31 12.80
C LYS A 198 8.33 -5.25 12.07
N TYR A 199 9.48 -4.92 12.63
CA TYR A 199 10.39 -3.96 12.02
C TYR A 199 10.79 -4.34 10.58
N GLU A 200 11.01 -5.63 10.34
CA GLU A 200 11.43 -6.17 9.05
C GLU A 200 10.36 -6.02 7.97
N ASP A 201 9.08 -6.04 8.36
CA ASP A 201 7.94 -5.88 7.45
C ASP A 201 7.58 -4.41 7.22
N LEU A 202 7.96 -3.52 8.16
CA LEU A 202 7.69 -2.09 8.07
C LEU A 202 8.75 -1.30 7.31
N TYR A 203 9.99 -1.83 7.25
CA TYR A 203 11.09 -1.18 6.56
C TYR A 203 11.64 -2.09 5.47
N ASP A 204 11.70 -1.55 4.27
CA ASP A 204 12.30 -2.23 3.12
C ASP A 204 13.79 -2.52 3.33
N SER A 205 14.34 -3.50 2.59
CA SER A 205 15.71 -3.96 2.76
C SER A 205 16.74 -2.88 2.45
N ILE A 206 16.46 -1.98 1.51
CA ILE A 206 17.34 -0.86 1.16
C ILE A 206 17.47 0.08 2.37
N THR A 207 16.35 0.47 2.95
CA THR A 207 16.29 1.32 4.14
C THR A 207 17.00 0.65 5.32
N ARG A 208 16.74 -0.65 5.56
CA ARG A 208 17.38 -1.40 6.66
C ARG A 208 18.89 -1.51 6.50
N LEU A 209 19.38 -1.75 5.28
CA LEU A 209 20.82 -1.82 4.99
C LEU A 209 21.48 -0.46 5.20
N LYS A 210 20.83 0.63 4.75
CA LYS A 210 21.32 1.99 5.00
C LYS A 210 21.39 2.31 6.49
N GLU A 211 20.35 2.02 7.24
CA GLU A 211 20.33 2.25 8.69
C GLU A 211 21.37 1.41 9.43
N LEU A 212 21.61 0.15 8.99
CA LEU A 212 22.68 -0.69 9.56
C LEU A 212 24.05 -0.09 9.31
N ARG A 213 24.33 0.38 8.08
CA ARG A 213 25.58 1.06 7.75
C ARG A 213 25.76 2.35 8.54
N ASP A 214 24.72 3.16 8.68
CA ASP A 214 24.76 4.43 9.38
C ASP A 214 25.02 4.25 10.90
N MET A 215 24.61 3.11 11.45
CA MET A 215 24.87 2.74 12.86
C MET A 215 26.27 2.20 13.08
N LEU A 216 26.84 1.45 12.13
CA LEU A 216 28.14 0.79 12.22
C LEU A 216 29.09 1.22 11.07
N PRO A 217 29.34 2.54 10.89
CA PRO A 217 30.04 3.02 9.70
C PRO A 217 31.54 2.63 9.65
N LYS A 218 32.15 2.41 10.80
CA LYS A 218 33.56 1.99 10.87
C LYS A 218 33.70 0.51 10.54
N GLU A 219 32.86 -0.31 11.09
CA GLU A 219 32.85 -1.77 10.96
C GLU A 219 32.43 -2.21 9.56
N ILE A 220 31.37 -1.59 9.02
CA ILE A 220 30.84 -1.91 7.70
C ILE A 220 31.66 -1.25 6.59
N GLY A 221 32.13 -0.05 6.79
CA GLY A 221 32.78 0.74 5.76
C GLY A 221 31.74 1.40 4.82
N THR A 222 32.09 1.58 3.54
CA THR A 222 31.17 2.09 2.55
C THR A 222 30.52 0.97 1.78
N LEU A 223 29.24 1.20 1.43
CA LEU A 223 28.46 0.35 0.54
C LEU A 223 28.13 1.14 -0.73
N GLU A 224 28.47 0.57 -1.87
CA GLU A 224 28.18 1.12 -3.20
C GLU A 224 27.25 0.15 -3.93
N THR A 225 26.14 0.67 -4.45
CA THR A 225 25.23 -0.11 -5.30
C THR A 225 25.60 0.11 -6.76
N ARG A 226 25.87 -0.97 -7.50
CA ARG A 226 26.19 -0.97 -8.91
C ARG A 226 25.13 -1.73 -9.69
N PHE A 227 24.71 -1.18 -10.85
CA PHE A 227 23.72 -1.79 -11.72
C PHE A 227 24.31 -2.09 -13.08
N GLU A 228 23.99 -3.28 -13.59
CA GLU A 228 24.24 -3.67 -14.96
C GLU A 228 22.93 -4.13 -15.60
N ARG A 229 22.60 -3.61 -16.78
CA ARG A 229 21.42 -4.04 -17.53
C ARG A 229 21.84 -4.89 -18.71
N LYS A 230 21.29 -6.10 -18.80
CA LYS A 230 21.42 -7.01 -19.96
C LYS A 230 20.04 -7.42 -20.40
N GLU A 231 19.68 -7.08 -21.64
CA GLU A 231 18.36 -7.33 -22.20
C GLU A 231 17.23 -6.80 -21.32
N GLN A 232 16.37 -7.68 -20.80
CA GLN A 232 15.24 -7.33 -19.93
C GLN A 232 15.54 -7.50 -18.43
N LEU A 233 16.78 -7.82 -18.09
CA LEU A 233 17.20 -8.08 -16.73
C LEU A 233 18.16 -7.00 -16.22
N VAL A 234 18.00 -6.66 -14.94
CA VAL A 234 18.87 -5.76 -14.19
C VAL A 234 19.59 -6.57 -13.12
N THR A 235 20.91 -6.58 -13.19
CA THR A 235 21.76 -7.11 -12.13
C THR A 235 22.13 -5.96 -11.17
N CYS A 236 21.93 -6.18 -9.87
CA CYS A 236 22.34 -5.28 -8.82
C CYS A 236 23.47 -5.94 -8.01
N GLN A 237 24.56 -5.22 -7.80
CA GLN A 237 25.67 -5.64 -6.96
C GLN A 237 25.86 -4.64 -5.83
N ILE A 238 26.06 -5.13 -4.60
CA ILE A 238 26.44 -4.30 -3.46
C ILE A 238 27.91 -4.57 -3.18
N VAL A 239 28.73 -3.55 -3.38
CA VAL A 239 30.18 -3.58 -3.19
C VAL A 239 30.50 -2.90 -1.86
N ARG A 240 31.13 -3.64 -0.96
CA ARG A 240 31.60 -3.13 0.34
C ARG A 240 33.09 -2.77 0.25
N THR A 241 33.43 -1.60 0.75
CA THR A 241 34.85 -1.18 0.90
C THR A 241 35.18 -1.03 2.38
N VAL A 242 36.14 -1.82 2.84
CA VAL A 242 36.65 -1.80 4.23
C VAL A 242 38.10 -1.31 4.28
N ASN A 243 38.54 -0.88 5.46
CA ASN A 243 39.90 -0.37 5.70
C ASN A 243 40.26 0.78 4.74
N ALA A 244 39.28 1.61 4.38
CA ALA A 244 39.51 2.78 3.54
C ALA A 244 39.93 4.00 4.39
N VAL A 245 40.67 4.91 3.77
CA VAL A 245 40.89 6.24 4.34
C VAL A 245 39.73 7.13 3.90
N TYR A 246 39.10 7.79 4.85
CA TYR A 246 37.95 8.67 4.60
C TYR A 246 38.42 10.13 4.50
N GLN A 247 37.71 10.91 3.69
CA GLN A 247 37.90 12.35 3.65
C GLN A 247 37.43 12.97 4.97
N THR A 248 38.13 14.01 5.39
CA THR A 248 37.79 14.77 6.59
C THR A 248 36.79 15.87 6.24
N LYS A 249 35.75 16.02 7.04
CA LYS A 249 34.79 17.14 6.95
C LYS A 249 35.41 18.42 7.51
N GLN A 250 34.72 19.54 7.29
CA GLN A 250 35.19 20.85 7.82
C GLN A 250 35.24 20.91 9.35
N ASP A 251 34.48 20.09 10.04
CA ASP A 251 34.47 19.94 11.51
C ASP A 251 35.55 19.00 12.05
N GLY A 252 36.45 18.49 11.19
CA GLY A 252 37.53 17.56 11.56
C GLY A 252 37.09 16.10 11.68
N THR A 253 35.83 15.76 11.50
CA THR A 253 35.31 14.37 11.54
C THR A 253 35.50 13.65 10.20
N SER A 254 35.53 12.31 10.23
CA SER A 254 35.55 11.50 9.00
C SER A 254 34.25 11.51 8.25
N ASP A 255 34.29 11.76 6.94
CA ASP A 255 33.14 11.58 6.06
C ASP A 255 33.07 10.15 5.54
N PHE A 256 32.32 9.30 6.23
CA PHE A 256 32.18 7.88 5.88
C PHE A 256 31.48 7.64 4.52
N ASN A 257 31.02 8.67 3.84
CA ASN A 257 30.47 8.58 2.49
C ASN A 257 31.54 8.88 1.41
N LYS A 258 32.69 9.38 1.79
CA LYS A 258 33.76 9.79 0.86
C LYS A 258 35.09 9.11 1.19
N ILE A 259 35.47 8.19 0.31
CA ILE A 259 36.76 7.48 0.43
C ILE A 259 37.83 8.26 -0.34
N VAL A 260 39.05 8.28 0.22
CA VAL A 260 40.23 8.71 -0.52
C VAL A 260 40.56 7.68 -1.60
N ARG A 261 40.63 8.12 -2.86
CA ARG A 261 40.78 7.25 -4.04
C ARG A 261 41.98 6.31 -3.88
N GLY A 262 41.79 5.04 -4.19
CA GLY A 262 42.83 4.01 -4.13
C GLY A 262 43.08 3.43 -2.74
N THR A 263 42.28 3.80 -1.73
CA THR A 263 42.36 3.19 -0.40
C THR A 263 41.22 2.20 -0.16
N GLY A 264 41.49 1.22 0.71
CA GLY A 264 40.51 0.20 1.11
C GLY A 264 40.49 -1.03 0.21
N LYS A 265 39.87 -2.09 0.76
CA LYS A 265 39.65 -3.37 0.06
C LYS A 265 38.17 -3.48 -0.35
N GLN A 266 37.93 -3.68 -1.63
CA GLN A 266 36.59 -3.87 -2.18
C GLN A 266 36.23 -5.35 -2.26
N ASN A 267 35.01 -5.69 -1.80
CA ASN A 267 34.44 -7.01 -1.95
C ASN A 267 32.97 -6.86 -2.39
N VAL A 268 32.52 -7.69 -3.32
CA VAL A 268 31.08 -7.84 -3.63
C VAL A 268 30.47 -8.71 -2.54
N ILE A 269 29.55 -8.15 -1.77
CA ILE A 269 28.87 -8.85 -0.66
C ILE A 269 27.47 -9.35 -1.02
N ALA A 270 26.89 -8.82 -2.09
CA ALA A 270 25.58 -9.26 -2.59
C ALA A 270 25.47 -9.06 -4.09
N VAL A 271 24.78 -9.98 -4.74
CA VAL A 271 24.37 -9.90 -6.16
C VAL A 271 22.94 -10.39 -6.28
N SER A 272 22.13 -9.67 -7.04
CA SER A 272 20.77 -10.09 -7.37
C SER A 272 20.43 -9.74 -8.82
N VAL A 273 19.40 -10.40 -9.36
CA VAL A 273 18.89 -10.15 -10.70
C VAL A 273 17.37 -10.03 -10.63
N ALA A 274 16.80 -9.04 -11.31
CA ALA A 274 15.34 -8.87 -11.46
C ALA A 274 15.02 -8.19 -12.80
N SER A 275 13.72 -8.16 -13.14
CA SER A 275 13.24 -7.48 -14.35
C SER A 275 13.25 -5.96 -14.24
N ILE A 276 13.16 -5.43 -13.01
CA ILE A 276 13.22 -3.99 -12.74
C ILE A 276 14.26 -3.67 -11.66
N GLN A 277 14.84 -2.49 -11.77
CA GLN A 277 15.93 -2.05 -10.90
C GLN A 277 15.56 -2.02 -9.40
N PRO A 278 14.38 -1.51 -8.96
CA PRO A 278 14.02 -1.51 -7.54
C PRO A 278 13.95 -2.92 -6.93
N ASP A 279 13.42 -3.89 -7.67
CA ASP A 279 13.33 -5.28 -7.19
C ASP A 279 14.72 -5.93 -7.06
N ALA A 280 15.64 -5.63 -8.02
CA ALA A 280 17.01 -6.09 -7.94
C ALA A 280 17.71 -5.48 -6.71
N GLU A 281 17.54 -4.20 -6.46
CA GLU A 281 18.14 -3.50 -5.32
C GLU A 281 17.62 -4.02 -3.98
N GLN A 282 16.30 -4.24 -3.87
CA GLN A 282 15.69 -4.82 -2.66
C GLN A 282 16.28 -6.19 -2.33
N LYS A 283 16.35 -7.09 -3.33
CA LYS A 283 16.90 -8.43 -3.14
C LYS A 283 18.40 -8.40 -2.81
N ALA A 284 19.17 -7.56 -3.49
CA ALA A 284 20.60 -7.40 -3.18
C ALA A 284 20.81 -6.88 -1.76
N SER A 285 20.01 -5.92 -1.32
CA SER A 285 20.05 -5.37 0.03
C SER A 285 19.73 -6.41 1.10
N GLU A 286 18.75 -7.29 0.85
CA GLU A 286 18.43 -8.40 1.74
C GLU A 286 19.59 -9.39 1.87
N ILE A 287 20.21 -9.77 0.76
CA ILE A 287 21.40 -10.64 0.73
C ILE A 287 22.56 -9.98 1.48
N ALA A 288 22.78 -8.68 1.29
CA ALA A 288 23.84 -7.94 1.97
C ALA A 288 23.63 -7.87 3.48
N ILE A 289 22.41 -7.63 3.95
CA ILE A 289 22.04 -7.66 5.39
C ILE A 289 22.39 -9.03 5.98
N GLU A 290 22.03 -10.11 5.29
CA GLU A 290 22.30 -11.47 5.77
C GLU A 290 23.80 -11.79 5.75
N ALA A 291 24.57 -11.32 4.76
CA ALA A 291 26.02 -11.45 4.74
C ALA A 291 26.68 -10.70 5.92
N LEU A 292 26.27 -9.46 6.18
CA LEU A 292 26.75 -8.69 7.32
C LEU A 292 26.36 -9.31 8.67
N ARG A 293 25.17 -9.89 8.75
CA ARG A 293 24.70 -10.62 9.94
C ARG A 293 25.60 -11.82 10.29
N LYS A 294 26.05 -12.56 9.29
CA LYS A 294 27.00 -13.68 9.49
C LYS A 294 28.34 -13.24 10.03
N GLU A 295 28.72 -11.99 9.80
CA GLU A 295 29.91 -11.36 10.38
C GLU A 295 29.65 -10.77 11.79
N GLY A 296 28.46 -10.92 12.36
CA GLY A 296 28.06 -10.35 13.65
C GLY A 296 27.66 -8.87 13.59
N LEU A 297 27.56 -8.30 12.39
CA LEU A 297 27.16 -6.91 12.18
C LEU A 297 25.62 -6.85 12.08
N VAL A 298 24.98 -6.56 13.20
CA VAL A 298 23.50 -6.60 13.33
C VAL A 298 23.01 -5.30 13.92
N LYS A 299 21.91 -4.79 13.34
CA LYS A 299 21.09 -3.77 13.98
C LYS A 299 19.89 -4.43 14.64
N HIS A 300 19.79 -4.29 15.94
CA HIS A 300 18.59 -4.70 16.66
C HIS A 300 17.49 -3.67 16.46
N PRO A 301 16.26 -4.10 16.19
CA PRO A 301 15.12 -3.19 16.16
C PRO A 301 15.01 -2.41 17.49
N PRO A 302 14.53 -1.16 17.45
CA PRO A 302 14.21 -0.43 18.67
C PRO A 302 13.27 -1.26 19.58
N ARG A 303 13.48 -1.18 20.90
CA ARG A 303 12.71 -1.97 21.91
C ARG A 303 11.19 -1.83 21.78
N ILE A 304 10.71 -0.71 21.25
CA ILE A 304 9.29 -0.49 21.01
C ILE A 304 8.68 -1.56 20.09
N TYR A 305 9.42 -2.09 19.10
CA TYR A 305 8.93 -3.16 18.21
C TYR A 305 8.80 -4.50 18.92
N SER A 306 9.70 -4.82 19.87
CA SER A 306 9.60 -6.03 20.70
C SER A 306 8.34 -6.00 21.57
N ASN A 307 8.08 -4.89 22.26
CA ASN A 307 6.92 -4.71 23.12
C ASN A 307 5.58 -4.81 22.35
N LEU A 308 5.57 -4.47 21.07
CA LEU A 308 4.38 -4.55 20.21
C LEU A 308 4.05 -5.99 19.80
N ASN A 309 5.05 -6.84 19.63
CA ASN A 309 4.89 -8.23 19.21
C ASN A 309 4.50 -9.15 20.37
N ASP A 310 5.02 -8.91 21.57
CA ASP A 310 4.73 -9.74 22.77
C ASP A 310 3.24 -9.72 23.12
N ASN A 311 2.58 -8.58 22.97
CA ASN A 311 1.15 -8.42 23.22
C ASN A 311 0.23 -9.18 22.23
N GLU A 312 0.71 -9.55 21.04
CA GLU A 312 -0.06 -10.37 20.09
C GLU A 312 0.06 -11.86 20.40
N ALA A 313 1.20 -12.31 20.89
CA ALA A 313 1.40 -13.68 21.37
C ALA A 313 0.52 -13.97 22.60
N GLU A 314 0.41 -13.03 23.55
CA GLU A 314 -0.46 -13.16 24.71
C GLU A 314 -1.95 -13.20 24.36
N LYS A 315 -2.40 -12.41 23.34
CA LYS A 315 -3.80 -12.45 22.88
C LYS A 315 -4.15 -13.73 22.14
N LYS A 316 -3.23 -14.31 21.38
CA LYS A 316 -3.43 -15.64 20.75
C LYS A 316 -3.53 -16.73 21.82
N ASN A 317 -2.65 -16.74 22.80
CA ASN A 317 -2.68 -17.70 23.90
C ASN A 317 -3.96 -17.58 24.74
N LYS A 318 -4.44 -16.36 25.05
CA LYS A 318 -5.72 -16.14 25.75
C LYS A 318 -6.92 -16.60 24.94
N LYS A 319 -6.96 -16.39 23.61
CA LYS A 319 -8.04 -16.90 22.76
C LYS A 319 -8.05 -18.42 22.65
N GLU A 320 -6.89 -19.06 22.56
CA GLU A 320 -6.79 -20.52 22.54
C GLU A 320 -7.15 -21.15 23.88
N THR A 321 -6.79 -20.51 25.00
CA THR A 321 -7.18 -20.96 26.35
C THR A 321 -8.68 -20.84 26.56
N THR A 322 -9.29 -19.71 26.18
CA THR A 322 -10.74 -19.49 26.30
C THR A 322 -11.55 -20.44 25.40
N MET A 323 -11.04 -20.78 24.21
CA MET A 323 -11.69 -21.80 23.35
C MET A 323 -11.58 -23.22 23.90
N LYS A 324 -10.49 -23.56 24.56
CA LYS A 324 -10.34 -24.88 25.23
C LYS A 324 -11.19 -25.00 26.49
N ASP A 325 -11.45 -23.91 27.18
CA ASP A 325 -12.31 -23.90 28.39
C ASP A 325 -13.80 -23.90 28.07
N VAL A 326 -14.20 -23.49 26.88
CA VAL A 326 -15.61 -23.58 26.41
C VAL A 326 -15.95 -24.95 25.79
N LEU A 327 -14.93 -25.75 25.45
CA LEU A 327 -15.10 -27.10 24.88
C LEU A 327 -14.90 -28.23 25.93
N ARG A 328 -14.79 -27.92 27.22
CA ARG A 328 -14.88 -28.80 28.36
C ARG A 328 -16.19 -28.60 29.11
#